data_442eafe640d28b5238a9b77146c55a92
#
_entry.id   442eafe640d28b5238a9b77146c55a92
#
_cell.length_a   1.000
_cell.length_b   1.000
_cell.length_c   1.000
_cell.angle_alpha   90.00
_cell.angle_beta   90.00
_cell.angle_gamma   90.00
#
_symmetry.space_group_name_H-M   'P 1'
#
loop_
_entity.id
_entity.type
_entity.pdbx_description
1 polymer ?
#
loop_
_entity_poly.entity_id
_entity_poly.type
_entity_poly.pdbx_seq_one_letter_code
_entity_poly.pdbx_strand_id
1 'polypeptide(L)'
;AALTEQEVLPLDPACGQEGPLRLAVIDETWCIGCTLCIKACPVDCIVGASKLMHTVIESQCTGCELCLPACPVDCIDMRPSGSATGWGAWSASQAQAARERYEFHQFRVARFTRENDERLASKAQAKLADLAAASRHTDPQVLAQKRAVIEAALERARAKKPAPAPPKDS
;
A
#
# COMPACT_ATOMS: atom_id res chain seq x y z
N ALA A 1 15.09 -28.95 5.82
CA ALA A 1 16.04 -29.99 6.21
C ALA A 1 15.60 -30.69 7.50
N ALA A 2 15.56 -30.04 8.68
CA ALA A 2 15.24 -30.68 9.96
C ALA A 2 13.84 -31.32 10.04
N LEU A 3 12.83 -30.76 9.33
CA LEU A 3 11.45 -31.27 9.31
C LEU A 3 11.18 -32.27 8.18
N THR A 4 11.94 -32.18 7.08
CA THR A 4 11.69 -32.97 5.87
C THR A 4 12.74 -34.05 5.64
N GLU A 5 13.80 -34.09 6.47
CA GLU A 5 14.96 -35.01 6.34
C GLU A 5 15.64 -34.96 4.96
N GLN A 6 15.35 -33.94 4.18
CA GLN A 6 15.95 -33.74 2.86
C GLN A 6 17.24 -32.91 2.98
N GLU A 7 18.17 -33.12 2.06
CA GLU A 7 19.39 -32.33 1.93
C GLU A 7 19.05 -30.86 1.62
N VAL A 8 19.83 -29.93 2.18
CA VAL A 8 19.70 -28.52 1.87
C VAL A 8 20.32 -28.26 0.50
N LEU A 9 19.48 -27.95 -0.49
CA LEU A 9 19.93 -27.57 -1.82
C LEU A 9 20.18 -26.06 -1.87
N PRO A 10 21.21 -25.60 -2.61
CA PRO A 10 21.40 -24.15 -2.87
C PRO A 10 20.22 -23.60 -3.67
N LEU A 11 19.99 -22.28 -3.56
CA LEU A 11 18.99 -21.61 -4.41
C LEU A 11 19.35 -21.73 -5.88
N ASP A 12 18.35 -21.97 -6.72
CA ASP A 12 18.52 -21.87 -8.17
C ASP A 12 18.86 -20.44 -8.56
N PRO A 13 20.01 -20.18 -9.22
CA PRO A 13 20.41 -18.83 -9.62
C PRO A 13 19.40 -18.09 -10.49
N ALA A 14 18.53 -18.82 -11.21
CA ALA A 14 17.44 -18.22 -11.98
C ALA A 14 16.29 -17.67 -11.10
N CYS A 15 16.18 -18.18 -9.86
CA CYS A 15 15.12 -17.81 -8.91
C CYS A 15 15.60 -16.82 -7.84
N GLY A 16 16.91 -16.62 -7.69
CA GLY A 16 17.49 -15.68 -6.73
C GLY A 16 18.91 -16.04 -6.31
N GLN A 17 19.52 -15.16 -5.59
CA GLN A 17 20.84 -15.34 -5.00
C GLN A 17 20.79 -15.08 -3.50
N GLU A 18 21.48 -15.91 -2.72
CA GLU A 18 21.67 -15.62 -1.30
C GLU A 18 22.59 -14.42 -1.13
N GLY A 19 22.19 -13.52 -0.26
CA GLY A 19 22.95 -12.31 0.04
C GLY A 19 22.56 -11.73 1.39
N PRO A 20 23.29 -10.71 1.87
CA PRO A 20 22.93 -10.01 3.08
C PRO A 20 21.58 -9.31 2.96
N LEU A 21 20.88 -9.12 4.08
CA LEU A 21 19.70 -8.28 4.12
C LEU A 21 20.05 -6.89 3.57
N ARG A 22 19.27 -6.42 2.61
CA ARG A 22 19.43 -5.08 2.02
C ARG A 22 18.26 -4.21 2.44
N LEU A 23 18.54 -2.97 2.82
CA LEU A 23 17.53 -1.99 3.22
C LEU A 23 17.44 -0.89 2.17
N ALA A 24 16.23 -0.40 1.96
CA ALA A 24 16.01 0.71 1.04
C ALA A 24 16.56 2.02 1.64
N VAL A 25 17.22 2.81 0.82
CA VAL A 25 17.71 4.15 1.15
C VAL A 25 17.22 5.11 0.07
N ILE A 26 16.61 6.21 0.46
CA ILE A 26 16.12 7.23 -0.46
C ILE A 26 17.12 8.36 -0.54
N ASP A 27 17.52 8.74 -1.74
CA ASP A 27 18.27 9.99 -1.97
C ASP A 27 17.28 11.16 -1.87
N GLU A 28 17.36 11.85 -0.74
CA GLU A 28 16.45 12.95 -0.40
C GLU A 28 16.61 14.15 -1.36
N THR A 29 17.78 14.31 -2.02
CA THR A 29 18.04 15.40 -2.96
C THR A 29 17.30 15.23 -4.28
N TRP A 30 17.03 13.97 -4.67
CA TRP A 30 16.29 13.61 -5.89
C TRP A 30 14.83 13.29 -5.65
N CYS A 31 14.43 13.13 -4.39
CA CYS A 31 13.06 12.76 -4.03
C CYS A 31 12.09 13.92 -4.33
N ILE A 32 11.13 13.68 -5.23
CA ILE A 32 10.11 14.66 -5.64
C ILE A 32 8.83 14.64 -4.76
N GLY A 33 8.77 13.80 -3.74
CA GLY A 33 7.61 13.73 -2.84
C GLY A 33 6.34 13.16 -3.49
N CYS A 34 6.46 12.21 -4.42
CA CYS A 34 5.31 11.65 -5.16
C CYS A 34 4.44 10.68 -4.35
N THR A 35 4.90 10.22 -3.20
CA THR A 35 4.24 9.25 -2.28
C THR A 35 4.01 7.83 -2.82
N LEU A 36 4.52 7.48 -4.00
CA LEU A 36 4.31 6.17 -4.60
C LEU A 36 5.03 5.06 -3.82
N CYS A 37 6.26 5.31 -3.35
CA CYS A 37 7.02 4.37 -2.53
C CYS A 37 6.33 4.10 -1.17
N ILE A 38 5.69 5.12 -0.56
CA ILE A 38 4.91 4.96 0.67
C ILE A 38 3.73 4.00 0.44
N LYS A 39 3.04 4.14 -0.70
CA LYS A 39 1.92 3.26 -1.06
C LYS A 39 2.35 1.84 -1.40
N ALA A 40 3.56 1.68 -1.92
CA ALA A 40 4.11 0.38 -2.28
C ALA A 40 4.68 -0.39 -1.09
N CYS A 41 4.99 0.30 0.03
CA CYS A 41 5.59 -0.32 1.20
C CYS A 41 4.57 -1.15 1.99
N PRO A 42 4.74 -2.47 2.12
CA PRO A 42 3.77 -3.32 2.80
C PRO A 42 3.84 -3.26 4.33
N VAL A 43 4.89 -2.63 4.89
CA VAL A 43 5.13 -2.53 6.33
C VAL A 43 5.17 -1.07 6.84
N ASP A 44 4.76 -0.13 6.00
CA ASP A 44 4.70 1.31 6.30
C ASP A 44 6.01 1.90 6.87
N CYS A 45 7.17 1.39 6.43
CA CYS A 45 8.47 1.88 6.91
C CYS A 45 8.97 3.12 6.17
N ILE A 46 8.27 3.63 5.16
CA ILE A 46 8.63 4.85 4.44
C ILE A 46 7.72 5.98 4.91
N VAL A 47 8.32 7.05 5.40
CA VAL A 47 7.62 8.23 5.90
C VAL A 47 7.89 9.45 5.03
N GLY A 48 6.94 10.36 4.99
CA GLY A 48 6.99 11.58 4.21
C GLY A 48 5.59 12.09 3.86
N ALA A 49 5.52 13.12 3.03
CA ALA A 49 4.26 13.69 2.58
C ALA A 49 4.34 14.12 1.12
N SER A 50 3.17 14.39 0.52
CA SER A 50 3.10 14.90 -0.86
C SER A 50 3.89 16.20 -1.01
N LYS A 51 4.77 16.25 -2.02
CA LYS A 51 5.69 17.37 -2.33
C LYS A 51 6.77 17.62 -1.27
N LEU A 52 6.97 16.71 -0.33
CA LEU A 52 8.08 16.70 0.61
C LEU A 52 8.91 15.45 0.41
N MET A 53 10.20 15.49 0.72
CA MET A 53 11.07 14.33 0.65
C MET A 53 10.57 13.18 1.54
N HIS A 54 10.93 11.96 1.15
CA HIS A 54 10.61 10.76 1.90
C HIS A 54 11.88 10.18 2.51
N THR A 55 11.74 9.49 3.64
CA THR A 55 12.83 8.75 4.26
C THR A 55 12.37 7.37 4.71
N VAL A 56 13.32 6.45 4.89
CA VAL A 56 13.06 5.06 5.30
C VAL A 56 13.41 4.91 6.78
N ILE A 57 12.51 4.30 7.54
CA ILE A 57 12.81 3.84 8.91
C ILE A 57 13.52 2.49 8.78
N GLU A 58 14.86 2.50 8.78
CA GLU A 58 15.70 1.33 8.49
C GLU A 58 15.36 0.12 9.34
N SER A 59 15.13 0.31 10.64
CA SER A 59 14.78 -0.76 11.58
C SER A 59 13.44 -1.46 11.28
N GLN A 60 12.63 -0.88 10.40
CA GLN A 60 11.33 -1.41 10.00
C GLN A 60 11.33 -1.93 8.55
N CYS A 61 12.36 -1.63 7.79
CA CYS A 61 12.46 -2.07 6.40
C CYS A 61 12.72 -3.58 6.34
N THR A 62 11.95 -4.28 5.49
CA THR A 62 12.06 -5.72 5.29
C THR A 62 12.90 -6.11 4.08
N GLY A 63 13.43 -5.14 3.33
CA GLY A 63 14.24 -5.42 2.14
C GLY A 63 13.46 -6.01 0.96
N CYS A 64 12.15 -5.83 0.91
CA CYS A 64 11.28 -6.45 -0.11
C CYS A 64 11.39 -5.83 -1.53
N GLU A 65 12.08 -4.72 -1.68
CA GLU A 65 12.35 -4.00 -2.95
C GLU A 65 11.12 -3.46 -3.70
N LEU A 66 9.91 -3.60 -3.17
CA LEU A 66 8.67 -3.15 -3.83
C LEU A 66 8.60 -1.63 -4.05
N CYS A 67 9.40 -0.85 -3.33
CA CYS A 67 9.49 0.60 -3.49
C CYS A 67 10.34 1.03 -4.71
N LEU A 68 11.26 0.19 -5.20
CA LEU A 68 12.15 0.51 -6.33
C LEU A 68 11.34 0.77 -7.61
N PRO A 69 10.56 -0.19 -8.13
CA PRO A 69 9.80 0.01 -9.36
C PRO A 69 8.69 1.06 -9.22
N ALA A 70 8.34 1.43 -7.98
CA ALA A 70 7.35 2.46 -7.72
C ALA A 70 7.91 3.89 -7.80
N CYS A 71 9.25 4.06 -7.79
CA CYS A 71 9.88 5.36 -7.84
C CYS A 71 10.04 5.84 -9.29
N PRO A 72 9.38 6.94 -9.70
CA PRO A 72 9.45 7.42 -11.08
C PRO A 72 10.76 8.17 -11.42
N VAL A 73 11.58 8.45 -10.42
CA VAL A 73 12.86 9.17 -10.56
C VAL A 73 14.07 8.35 -10.10
N ASP A 74 13.86 7.05 -9.82
CA ASP A 74 14.89 6.09 -9.43
C ASP A 74 15.81 6.56 -8.29
N CYS A 75 15.24 7.30 -7.32
CA CYS A 75 16.00 7.84 -6.19
C CYS A 75 16.09 6.87 -5.00
N ILE A 76 15.81 5.57 -5.19
CA ILE A 76 15.82 4.56 -4.12
C ILE A 76 16.89 3.51 -4.46
N ASP A 77 17.84 3.35 -3.54
CA ASP A 77 18.87 2.32 -3.61
C ASP A 77 18.67 1.27 -2.51
N MET A 78 19.27 0.07 -2.73
CA MET A 78 19.32 -0.98 -1.72
C MET A 78 20.73 -1.13 -1.17
N ARG A 79 20.92 -0.91 0.13
CA ARG A 79 22.21 -1.01 0.80
C ARG A 79 22.25 -2.20 1.75
N PRO A 80 23.36 -2.97 1.80
CA PRO A 80 23.51 -4.08 2.74
C PRO A 80 23.42 -3.61 4.19
N SER A 81 22.69 -4.35 5.02
CA SER A 81 22.57 -4.14 6.46
C SER A 81 23.28 -5.28 7.22
N GLY A 82 24.60 -5.28 7.18
CA GLY A 82 25.42 -6.33 7.80
C GLY A 82 25.82 -7.44 6.84
N SER A 83 26.36 -8.55 7.38
CA SER A 83 26.86 -9.68 6.60
C SER A 83 26.02 -10.96 6.74
N ALA A 84 25.04 -10.99 7.65
CA ALA A 84 24.18 -12.15 7.87
C ALA A 84 23.20 -12.33 6.71
N THR A 85 22.98 -13.59 6.30
CA THR A 85 22.11 -13.97 5.17
C THR A 85 20.93 -14.79 5.62
N GLY A 86 19.89 -14.86 4.80
CA GLY A 86 18.71 -15.68 5.03
C GLY A 86 18.08 -15.42 6.40
N TRP A 87 17.67 -16.48 7.09
CA TRP A 87 17.06 -16.39 8.41
C TRP A 87 18.02 -15.92 9.52
N GLY A 88 19.35 -15.99 9.31
CA GLY A 88 20.34 -15.43 10.22
C GLY A 88 20.35 -13.90 10.28
N ALA A 89 19.79 -13.24 9.25
CA ALA A 89 19.67 -11.78 9.21
C ALA A 89 18.47 -11.24 10.00
N TRP A 90 17.57 -12.11 10.48
CA TRP A 90 16.35 -11.75 11.19
C TRP A 90 16.26 -12.43 12.54
N SER A 91 16.05 -11.67 13.61
CA SER A 91 15.62 -12.23 14.89
C SER A 91 14.12 -12.56 14.85
N ALA A 92 13.69 -13.48 15.73
CA ALA A 92 12.28 -13.82 15.86
C ALA A 92 11.40 -12.58 16.20
N SER A 93 11.91 -11.67 17.03
CA SER A 93 11.23 -10.43 17.38
C SER A 93 11.10 -9.47 16.19
N GLN A 94 12.13 -9.34 15.35
CA GLN A 94 12.05 -8.53 14.14
C GLN A 94 11.04 -9.11 13.14
N ALA A 95 11.04 -10.42 12.94
CA ALA A 95 10.09 -11.11 12.06
C ALA A 95 8.64 -10.92 12.55
N GLN A 96 8.41 -11.04 13.87
CA GLN A 96 7.09 -10.82 14.47
C GLN A 96 6.64 -9.36 14.30
N ALA A 97 7.50 -8.39 14.61
CA ALA A 97 7.20 -6.97 14.44
C ALA A 97 6.91 -6.60 12.96
N ALA A 98 7.61 -7.22 12.00
CA ALA A 98 7.32 -7.02 10.57
C ALA A 98 5.94 -7.57 10.18
N ARG A 99 5.54 -8.74 10.73
CA ARG A 99 4.21 -9.32 10.52
C ARG A 99 3.12 -8.42 11.07
N GLU A 100 3.26 -7.95 12.29
CA GLU A 100 2.29 -7.03 12.93
C GLU A 100 2.11 -5.74 12.13
N ARG A 101 3.21 -5.15 11.64
CA ARG A 101 3.13 -3.98 10.75
C ARG A 101 2.43 -4.29 9.44
N TYR A 102 2.68 -5.44 8.83
CA TYR A 102 1.99 -5.87 7.63
C TYR A 102 0.49 -6.03 7.85
N GLU A 103 0.07 -6.67 8.93
CA GLU A 103 -1.34 -6.87 9.28
C GLU A 103 -2.02 -5.52 9.55
N PHE A 104 -1.34 -4.62 10.28
CA PHE A 104 -1.83 -3.26 10.50
C PHE A 104 -1.94 -2.46 9.19
N HIS A 105 -0.97 -2.58 8.29
CA HIS A 105 -1.03 -1.98 6.96
C HIS A 105 -2.27 -2.45 6.19
N GLN A 106 -2.53 -3.76 6.15
CA GLN A 106 -3.72 -4.31 5.48
C GLN A 106 -5.02 -3.76 6.09
N PHE A 107 -5.10 -3.72 7.41
CA PHE A 107 -6.25 -3.14 8.11
C PHE A 107 -6.42 -1.65 7.78
N ARG A 108 -5.35 -0.87 7.81
CA ARG A 108 -5.36 0.56 7.52
C ARG A 108 -5.81 0.84 6.07
N VAL A 109 -5.29 0.11 5.11
CA VAL A 109 -5.67 0.24 3.69
C VAL A 109 -7.14 -0.10 3.47
N ALA A 110 -7.61 -1.20 4.06
CA ALA A 110 -9.01 -1.61 3.99
C ALA A 110 -9.95 -0.57 4.63
N ARG A 111 -9.59 -0.04 5.80
CA ARG A 111 -10.32 1.02 6.49
C ARG A 111 -10.39 2.28 5.65
N PHE A 112 -9.26 2.75 5.13
CA PHE A 112 -9.20 3.95 4.28
C PHE A 112 -10.07 3.81 3.03
N THR A 113 -10.05 2.64 2.38
CA THR A 113 -10.89 2.36 1.21
C THR A 113 -12.36 2.47 1.56
N ARG A 114 -12.79 1.85 2.67
CA ARG A 114 -14.18 1.90 3.14
C ARG A 114 -14.62 3.34 3.45
N GLU A 115 -13.84 4.06 4.26
CA GLU A 115 -14.14 5.45 4.63
C GLU A 115 -14.22 6.37 3.40
N ASN A 116 -13.36 6.15 2.41
CA ASN A 116 -13.39 6.90 1.16
C ASN A 116 -14.62 6.55 0.32
N ASP A 117 -14.98 5.27 0.20
CA ASP A 117 -16.17 4.81 -0.53
C ASP A 117 -17.45 5.40 0.12
N GLU A 118 -17.56 5.38 1.46
CA GLU A 118 -18.66 5.99 2.22
C GLU A 118 -18.74 7.51 1.99
N ARG A 119 -17.61 8.20 2.02
CA ARG A 119 -17.53 9.65 1.74
C ARG A 119 -17.97 9.97 0.30
N LEU A 120 -17.56 9.17 -0.67
CA LEU A 120 -17.94 9.35 -2.08
C LEU A 120 -19.43 9.07 -2.28
N ALA A 121 -19.97 8.02 -1.65
CA ALA A 121 -21.39 7.70 -1.68
C ALA A 121 -22.24 8.82 -1.06
N SER A 122 -21.84 9.34 0.09
CA SER A 122 -22.52 10.48 0.74
C SER A 122 -22.54 11.72 -0.17
N LYS A 123 -21.39 12.06 -0.78
CA LYS A 123 -21.33 13.18 -1.74
C LYS A 123 -22.22 12.96 -2.97
N ALA A 124 -22.30 11.73 -3.48
CA ALA A 124 -23.14 11.40 -4.60
C ALA A 124 -24.65 11.52 -4.24
N GLN A 125 -25.04 11.04 -3.05
CA GLN A 125 -26.40 11.18 -2.53
C GLN A 125 -26.79 12.66 -2.34
N ALA A 126 -25.92 13.47 -1.78
CA ALA A 126 -26.16 14.91 -1.62
C ALA A 126 -26.37 15.61 -2.98
N LYS A 127 -25.60 15.23 -4.02
CA LYS A 127 -25.79 15.73 -5.38
C LYS A 127 -27.10 15.28 -5.99
N LEU A 128 -27.58 14.06 -5.70
CA LEU A 128 -28.87 13.56 -6.18
C LEU A 128 -30.04 14.29 -5.54
N ALA A 129 -29.93 14.67 -4.27
CA ALA A 129 -30.98 15.36 -3.55
C ALA A 129 -31.34 16.73 -4.18
N ASP A 130 -30.32 17.45 -4.68
CA ASP A 130 -30.52 18.69 -5.42
C ASP A 130 -29.62 18.73 -6.67
N LEU A 131 -29.98 17.92 -7.65
CA LEU A 131 -29.19 17.79 -8.88
C LEU A 131 -29.27 19.05 -9.74
N ALA A 132 -30.37 19.81 -9.69
CA ALA A 132 -30.55 21.02 -10.44
C ALA A 132 -29.61 22.12 -9.95
N ALA A 133 -29.49 22.32 -8.64
CA ALA A 133 -28.53 23.26 -8.04
C ALA A 133 -27.08 22.81 -8.18
N ALA A 134 -26.81 21.48 -8.12
CA ALA A 134 -25.47 20.93 -8.25
C ALA A 134 -24.95 20.86 -9.70
N SER A 135 -25.79 21.12 -10.70
CA SER A 135 -25.45 21.03 -12.14
C SER A 135 -25.42 22.41 -12.79
N ARG A 136 -24.47 22.61 -13.71
CA ARG A 136 -24.47 23.77 -14.61
C ARG A 136 -25.47 23.64 -15.79
N HIS A 137 -26.10 22.47 -15.96
CA HIS A 137 -27.07 22.21 -17.02
C HIS A 137 -28.47 22.36 -16.46
N THR A 138 -29.34 23.02 -17.24
CA THR A 138 -30.75 23.22 -16.92
C THR A 138 -31.69 22.35 -17.76
N ASP A 139 -31.15 21.71 -18.80
CA ASP A 139 -31.92 20.82 -19.67
C ASP A 139 -32.39 19.56 -18.90
N PRO A 140 -33.71 19.30 -18.84
CA PRO A 140 -34.29 18.16 -18.14
C PRO A 140 -33.77 16.79 -18.62
N GLN A 141 -33.48 16.62 -19.93
CA GLN A 141 -32.96 15.37 -20.45
C GLN A 141 -31.55 15.12 -20.00
N VAL A 142 -30.68 16.14 -20.00
CA VAL A 142 -29.31 16.05 -19.50
C VAL A 142 -29.29 15.77 -17.99
N LEU A 143 -30.18 16.39 -17.21
CA LEU A 143 -30.32 16.12 -15.78
C LEU A 143 -30.77 14.68 -15.49
N ALA A 144 -31.71 14.14 -16.28
CA ALA A 144 -32.16 12.75 -16.17
C ALA A 144 -31.02 11.76 -16.46
N GLN A 145 -30.24 12.00 -17.52
CA GLN A 145 -29.05 11.17 -17.81
C GLN A 145 -28.01 11.21 -16.68
N LYS A 146 -27.71 12.39 -16.14
CA LYS A 146 -26.78 12.54 -14.99
C LYS A 146 -27.29 11.79 -13.75
N ARG A 147 -28.60 11.88 -13.47
CA ARG A 147 -29.23 11.14 -12.37
C ARG A 147 -28.99 9.64 -12.53
N ALA A 148 -29.31 9.08 -13.69
CA ALA A 148 -29.14 7.66 -13.98
C ALA A 148 -27.69 7.19 -13.80
N VAL A 149 -26.71 7.98 -14.25
CA VAL A 149 -25.27 7.68 -14.08
C VAL A 149 -24.86 7.64 -12.60
N ILE A 150 -25.33 8.61 -11.80
CA ILE A 150 -24.99 8.67 -10.37
C ILE A 150 -25.68 7.52 -9.62
N GLU A 151 -26.94 7.22 -9.90
CA GLU A 151 -27.68 6.10 -9.32
C GLU A 151 -27.00 4.75 -9.61
N ALA A 152 -26.64 4.50 -10.86
CA ALA A 152 -25.91 3.30 -11.26
C ALA A 152 -24.53 3.18 -10.59
N ALA A 153 -23.83 4.30 -10.36
CA ALA A 153 -22.57 4.30 -9.63
C ALA A 153 -22.77 3.98 -8.14
N LEU A 154 -23.81 4.51 -7.50
CA LEU A 154 -24.17 4.20 -6.12
C LEU A 154 -24.57 2.73 -5.94
N GLU A 155 -25.31 2.17 -6.89
CA GLU A 155 -25.71 0.77 -6.87
C GLU A 155 -24.51 -0.16 -6.98
N ARG A 156 -23.55 0.13 -7.88
CA ARG A 156 -22.28 -0.59 -7.97
C ARG A 156 -21.45 -0.49 -6.68
N ALA A 157 -21.43 0.68 -6.04
CA ALA A 157 -20.72 0.86 -4.77
C ALA A 157 -21.35 0.04 -3.64
N ARG A 158 -22.69 -0.07 -3.58
CA ARG A 158 -23.42 -0.91 -2.61
C ARG A 158 -23.20 -2.41 -2.83
N ALA A 159 -23.08 -2.84 -4.08
CA ALA A 159 -22.83 -4.24 -4.44
C ALA A 159 -21.39 -4.68 -4.13
N LYS A 160 -20.46 -3.74 -3.88
CA LYS A 160 -19.07 -4.02 -3.56
C LYS A 160 -18.97 -4.66 -2.17
N LYS A 161 -18.32 -5.85 -2.11
CA LYS A 161 -18.17 -6.61 -0.87
C LYS A 161 -17.43 -5.79 0.20
N PRO A 162 -17.88 -5.78 1.46
CA PRO A 162 -17.18 -5.07 2.54
C PRO A 162 -15.76 -5.61 2.74
N ALA A 163 -14.84 -4.71 3.11
CA ALA A 163 -13.47 -5.07 3.44
C ALA A 163 -13.41 -6.06 4.64
N PRO A 164 -12.40 -6.94 4.70
CA PRO A 164 -12.24 -7.87 5.82
C PRO A 164 -12.19 -7.14 7.17
N ALA A 165 -12.68 -7.80 8.21
CA ALA A 165 -12.62 -7.29 9.56
C ALA A 165 -11.17 -7.14 10.05
N PRO A 166 -10.88 -6.22 11.00
CA PRO A 166 -9.56 -6.08 11.57
C PRO A 166 -9.10 -7.38 12.23
N PRO A 167 -7.78 -7.64 12.29
CA PRO A 167 -7.26 -8.73 13.09
C PRO A 167 -7.76 -8.54 14.54
N LYS A 168 -8.20 -9.62 15.14
CA LYS A 168 -8.61 -9.60 16.57
C LYS A 168 -7.33 -9.43 17.38
N ASP A 169 -7.35 -8.45 18.29
CA ASP A 169 -6.31 -8.28 19.29
C ASP A 169 -6.14 -9.61 20.04
N SER A 170 -4.92 -10.16 19.99
CA SER A 170 -4.51 -11.38 20.69
C SER A 170 -3.69 -10.99 21.89
#